data_32aaa55274499e3a1db912c7623f80a4
#
_entry.id   32aaa55274499e3a1db912c7623f80a4
#
_cell.length_a   1.000
_cell.length_b   1.000
_cell.length_c   1.000
_cell.angle_alpha   90.00
_cell.angle_beta   90.00
_cell.angle_gamma   90.00
#
_symmetry.space_group_name_H-M   'P 1'
#
loop_
_entity.id
_entity.type
_entity.pdbx_description
1 polymer ?
#
loop_
_entity_poly.entity_id
_entity_poly.type
_entity_poly.pdbx_seq_one_letter_code
_entity_poly.pdbx_strand_id
1 'polypeptide(L)'
;MTLSGHWPAAAGLALGYLVDRLLGDPRRGHPVAAFGTAAAWLEARCYADSRTAGLIYTGSLVGAAAALGAALERVSANRPVAMIMTTAITTWTVLGGCSLSREGATIATQLADGKLPAAREQVR
;
A
#
# COMPACT_ATOMS: atom_id res chain seq x y z
N MET A 1 -17.85 4.86 -26.80
CA MET A 1 -17.05 4.78 -25.55
C MET A 1 -16.00 5.86 -25.65
N THR A 2 -16.21 7.00 -24.99
CA THR A 2 -15.31 8.17 -25.06
C THR A 2 -14.13 7.95 -24.13
N LEU A 3 -12.94 7.79 -24.69
CA LEU A 3 -11.65 7.68 -23.96
C LEU A 3 -11.30 8.96 -23.14
N SER A 4 -12.07 10.03 -23.34
CA SER A 4 -11.85 11.33 -22.70
C SER A 4 -12.17 11.38 -21.19
N GLY A 5 -12.87 10.38 -20.63
CA GLY A 5 -13.23 10.35 -19.20
C GLY A 5 -12.18 9.73 -18.25
N HIS A 6 -11.24 8.95 -18.78
CA HIS A 6 -10.32 8.15 -17.94
C HIS A 6 -8.90 8.73 -17.83
N TRP A 7 -8.59 9.81 -18.55
CA TRP A 7 -7.24 10.39 -18.56
C TRP A 7 -6.76 10.85 -17.16
N PRO A 8 -7.59 11.39 -16.24
CA PRO A 8 -7.09 11.77 -14.94
C PRO A 8 -6.65 10.56 -14.10
N ALA A 9 -7.38 9.46 -14.17
CA ALA A 9 -6.99 8.22 -13.50
C ALA A 9 -5.67 7.66 -14.08
N ALA A 10 -5.54 7.63 -15.40
CA ALA A 10 -4.31 7.19 -16.05
C ALA A 10 -3.10 8.07 -15.69
N ALA A 11 -3.29 9.40 -15.67
CA ALA A 11 -2.27 10.33 -15.23
C ALA A 11 -1.90 10.14 -13.75
N GLY A 12 -2.89 9.90 -12.89
CA GLY A 12 -2.68 9.58 -11.48
C GLY A 12 -1.88 8.30 -11.27
N LEU A 13 -2.21 7.23 -12.01
CA LEU A 13 -1.46 5.96 -11.97
C LEU A 13 0.01 6.17 -12.38
N ALA A 14 0.24 6.86 -13.50
CA ALA A 14 1.59 7.15 -13.99
C ALA A 14 2.39 7.99 -12.97
N LEU A 15 1.76 9.01 -12.40
CA LEU A 15 2.38 9.86 -11.39
C LEU A 15 2.70 9.07 -10.12
N GLY A 16 1.77 8.26 -9.61
CA GLY A 16 1.99 7.42 -8.43
C GLY A 16 3.13 6.43 -8.63
N TYR A 17 3.20 5.81 -9.81
CA TYR A 17 4.32 4.94 -10.17
C TYR A 17 5.67 5.69 -10.22
N LEU A 18 5.70 6.88 -10.82
CA LEU A 18 6.91 7.70 -10.86
C LEU A 18 7.36 8.12 -9.46
N VAL A 19 6.42 8.50 -8.60
CA VAL A 19 6.71 8.86 -7.20
C VAL A 19 7.29 7.66 -6.46
N ASP A 20 6.73 6.45 -6.61
CA ASP A 20 7.29 5.23 -6.02
C ASP A 20 8.73 4.98 -6.50
N ARG A 21 8.98 5.13 -7.80
CA ARG A 21 10.32 4.91 -8.39
C ARG A 21 11.36 5.92 -7.92
N LEU A 22 10.99 7.17 -7.71
CA LEU A 22 11.90 8.28 -7.38
C LEU A 22 12.11 8.45 -5.88
N LEU A 23 11.04 8.37 -5.10
CA LEU A 23 11.07 8.62 -3.67
C LEU A 23 11.16 7.32 -2.86
N GLY A 24 10.62 6.22 -3.39
CA GLY A 24 10.46 4.97 -2.64
C GLY A 24 9.50 5.14 -1.46
N ASP A 25 9.56 4.21 -0.51
CA ASP A 25 8.77 4.27 0.71
C ASP A 25 9.48 5.09 1.78
N PRO A 26 8.81 6.06 2.41
CA PRO A 26 9.36 6.73 3.57
C PRO A 26 9.50 5.73 4.72
N ARG A 27 10.68 5.68 5.34
CA ARG A 27 10.96 4.77 6.46
C ARG A 27 10.09 5.01 7.70
N ARG A 28 9.39 6.14 7.78
CA ARG A 28 8.47 6.53 8.85
C ARG A 28 7.23 7.19 8.28
N GLY A 29 6.06 6.85 8.84
CA GLY A 29 4.78 7.50 8.45
C GLY A 29 4.15 6.95 7.17
N HIS A 30 4.55 5.77 6.70
CA HIS A 30 3.91 5.15 5.54
C HIS A 30 2.45 4.78 5.87
N PRO A 31 1.47 5.11 5.02
CA PRO A 31 0.05 4.82 5.27
C PRO A 31 -0.24 3.34 5.53
N VAL A 32 0.46 2.43 4.84
CA VAL A 32 0.33 0.98 5.06
C VAL A 32 0.82 0.57 6.45
N ALA A 33 1.90 1.17 6.95
CA ALA A 33 2.38 0.91 8.31
C ALA A 33 1.37 1.41 9.37
N ALA A 34 0.74 2.57 9.14
CA ALA A 34 -0.32 3.07 10.00
C ALA A 34 -1.54 2.14 9.98
N PHE A 35 -1.93 1.64 8.80
CA PHE A 35 -2.99 0.64 8.66
C PHE A 35 -2.63 -0.68 9.38
N GLY A 36 -1.39 -1.16 9.23
CA GLY A 36 -0.90 -2.36 9.93
C GLY A 36 -0.95 -2.19 11.46
N THR A 37 -0.59 -1.01 11.98
CA THR A 37 -0.69 -0.70 13.41
C THR A 37 -2.15 -0.72 13.88
N ALA A 38 -3.07 -0.13 13.12
CA ALA A 38 -4.50 -0.15 13.42
C ALA A 38 -5.07 -1.58 13.37
N ALA A 39 -4.62 -2.38 12.39
CA ALA A 39 -5.01 -3.78 12.26
C ALA A 39 -4.53 -4.61 13.47
N ALA A 40 -3.28 -4.47 13.88
CA ALA A 40 -2.73 -5.15 15.05
C ALA A 40 -3.45 -4.74 16.35
N TRP A 41 -3.78 -3.46 16.48
CA TRP A 41 -4.56 -2.95 17.61
C TRP A 41 -5.98 -3.55 17.67
N LEU A 42 -6.64 -3.68 16.51
CA LEU A 42 -7.95 -4.31 16.41
C LEU A 42 -7.85 -5.80 16.71
N GLU A 43 -6.84 -6.48 16.17
CA GLU A 43 -6.57 -7.89 16.44
C GLU A 43 -6.43 -8.16 17.93
N ALA A 44 -5.60 -7.41 18.64
CA ALA A 44 -5.38 -7.56 20.06
C ALA A 44 -6.67 -7.43 20.90
N ARG A 45 -7.72 -6.78 20.37
CA ARG A 45 -9.01 -6.61 21.05
C ARG A 45 -10.07 -7.63 20.66
N CYS A 46 -10.02 -8.12 19.43
CA CYS A 46 -11.07 -8.94 18.83
C CYS A 46 -10.61 -10.38 18.59
N TYR A 47 -9.36 -10.71 18.94
CA TYR A 47 -8.83 -12.05 18.70
C TYR A 47 -9.61 -13.09 19.48
N ALA A 48 -10.13 -14.07 18.75
CA ALA A 48 -10.66 -15.31 19.28
C ALA A 48 -10.29 -16.43 18.31
N ASP A 49 -9.94 -17.60 18.81
CA ASP A 49 -9.63 -18.76 17.97
C ASP A 49 -10.91 -19.34 17.37
N SER A 50 -11.50 -18.57 16.44
CA SER A 50 -12.71 -18.96 15.70
C SER A 50 -12.74 -18.35 14.31
N ARG A 51 -13.30 -19.10 13.36
CA ARG A 51 -13.51 -18.63 11.99
C ARG A 51 -14.38 -17.36 11.92
N THR A 52 -15.39 -17.28 12.79
CA THR A 52 -16.29 -16.13 12.85
C THR A 52 -15.55 -14.86 13.26
N ALA A 53 -14.68 -14.93 14.27
CA ALA A 53 -13.86 -13.79 14.67
C ALA A 53 -12.93 -13.34 13.53
N GLY A 54 -12.29 -14.28 12.84
CA GLY A 54 -11.46 -13.99 11.68
C GLY A 54 -12.23 -13.34 10.54
N LEU A 55 -13.45 -13.78 10.23
CA LEU A 55 -14.31 -13.18 9.22
C LEU A 55 -14.74 -11.75 9.60
N ILE A 56 -15.11 -11.52 10.85
CA ILE A 56 -15.49 -10.18 11.34
C ILE A 56 -14.29 -9.25 11.28
N TYR A 57 -13.14 -9.69 11.75
CA TYR A 57 -11.89 -8.93 11.71
C TYR A 57 -11.51 -8.52 10.28
N THR A 58 -11.39 -9.50 9.38
CA THR A 58 -11.03 -9.26 7.98
C THR A 58 -12.08 -8.41 7.27
N GLY A 59 -13.37 -8.72 7.48
CA GLY A 59 -14.48 -7.96 6.90
C GLY A 59 -14.49 -6.50 7.35
N SER A 60 -14.18 -6.23 8.61
CA SER A 60 -14.08 -4.87 9.14
C SER A 60 -12.94 -4.08 8.49
N LEU A 61 -11.75 -4.66 8.35
CA LEU A 61 -10.60 -3.99 7.74
C LEU A 61 -10.80 -3.76 6.24
N VAL A 62 -11.28 -4.78 5.52
CA VAL A 62 -11.58 -4.66 4.08
C VAL A 62 -12.71 -3.67 3.84
N GLY A 63 -13.77 -3.73 4.66
CA GLY A 63 -14.90 -2.80 4.59
C GLY A 63 -14.47 -1.35 4.85
N ALA A 64 -13.64 -1.11 5.84
CA ALA A 64 -13.09 0.22 6.13
C ALA A 64 -12.24 0.75 4.97
N ALA A 65 -11.35 -0.09 4.40
CA ALA A 65 -10.53 0.29 3.25
C ALA A 65 -11.39 0.60 2.01
N ALA A 66 -12.40 -0.24 1.73
CA ALA A 66 -13.32 -0.03 0.63
C ALA A 66 -14.16 1.25 0.80
N ALA A 67 -14.65 1.50 2.02
CA ALA A 67 -15.41 2.71 2.34
C ALA A 67 -14.56 3.98 2.17
N LEU A 68 -13.30 3.94 2.60
CA LEU A 68 -12.36 5.04 2.40
C LEU A 68 -12.12 5.29 0.91
N GLY A 69 -11.86 4.23 0.12
CA GLY A 69 -11.69 4.34 -1.32
C GLY A 69 -12.91 4.95 -2.01
N ALA A 70 -14.12 4.47 -1.69
CA ALA A 70 -15.36 5.01 -2.22
C ALA A 70 -15.61 6.48 -1.83
N ALA A 71 -15.23 6.86 -0.61
CA ALA A 71 -15.32 8.26 -0.17
C ALA A 71 -14.37 9.17 -0.95
N LEU A 72 -13.11 8.75 -1.13
CA LEU A 72 -12.11 9.48 -1.93
C LEU A 72 -12.55 9.63 -3.39
N GLU A 73 -13.09 8.57 -3.98
CA GLU A 73 -13.63 8.60 -5.33
C GLU A 73 -14.78 9.62 -5.46
N ARG A 74 -15.76 9.59 -4.54
CA ARG A 74 -16.89 10.54 -4.55
C ARG A 74 -16.43 12.00 -4.43
N VAL A 75 -15.47 12.28 -3.56
CA VAL A 75 -14.96 13.65 -3.36
C VAL A 75 -14.17 14.15 -4.57
N SER A 76 -13.50 13.25 -5.29
CA SER A 76 -12.67 13.58 -6.45
C SER A 76 -13.39 13.50 -7.79
N ALA A 77 -14.58 12.88 -7.88
CA ALA A 77 -15.26 12.52 -9.13
C ALA A 77 -15.44 13.66 -10.14
N ASN A 78 -15.68 14.88 -9.67
CA ASN A 78 -15.91 16.05 -10.54
C ASN A 78 -14.72 17.04 -10.57
N ARG A 79 -13.55 16.60 -10.10
CA ARG A 79 -12.35 17.43 -9.97
C ARG A 79 -11.15 16.68 -10.53
N PRO A 80 -10.76 16.93 -11.80
CA PRO A 80 -9.70 16.16 -12.46
C PRO A 80 -8.36 16.21 -11.69
N VAL A 81 -8.00 17.34 -11.12
CA VAL A 81 -6.78 17.47 -10.32
C VAL A 81 -6.88 16.62 -9.02
N ALA A 82 -8.01 16.67 -8.33
CA ALA A 82 -8.23 15.84 -7.13
C ALA A 82 -8.19 14.36 -7.48
N MET A 83 -8.75 13.95 -8.61
CA MET A 83 -8.71 12.58 -9.10
C MET A 83 -7.29 12.12 -9.42
N ILE A 84 -6.48 12.96 -10.08
CA ILE A 84 -5.07 12.67 -10.33
C ILE A 84 -4.33 12.47 -9.00
N MET A 85 -4.50 13.39 -8.06
CA MET A 85 -3.79 13.36 -6.78
C MET A 85 -4.20 12.17 -5.91
N THR A 86 -5.50 11.89 -5.78
CA THR A 86 -5.99 10.74 -5.00
C THR A 86 -5.53 9.42 -5.61
N THR A 87 -5.60 9.28 -6.94
CA THR A 87 -5.12 8.09 -7.64
C THR A 87 -3.60 7.95 -7.48
N ALA A 88 -2.83 9.03 -7.61
CA ALA A 88 -1.38 8.99 -7.47
C ALA A 88 -0.95 8.59 -6.04
N ILE A 89 -1.57 9.19 -5.03
CA ILE A 89 -1.29 8.87 -3.62
C ILE A 89 -1.65 7.42 -3.31
N THR A 90 -2.82 6.97 -3.74
CA THR A 90 -3.26 5.57 -3.53
C THR A 90 -2.33 4.59 -4.24
N THR A 91 -1.96 4.87 -5.49
CA THR A 91 -1.03 4.03 -6.26
C THR A 91 0.34 3.95 -5.58
N TRP A 92 0.90 5.08 -5.19
CA TRP A 92 2.17 5.13 -4.45
C TRP A 92 2.09 4.35 -3.13
N THR A 93 1.00 4.50 -2.38
CA THR A 93 0.78 3.82 -1.09
C THR A 93 0.76 2.30 -1.23
N VAL A 94 0.21 1.75 -2.32
CA VAL A 94 0.05 0.29 -2.47
C VAL A 94 1.18 -0.38 -3.25
N LEU A 95 1.96 0.38 -4.03
CA LEU A 95 2.99 -0.22 -4.86
C LEU A 95 4.16 -0.77 -4.04
N GLY A 96 4.77 0.03 -3.16
CA GLY A 96 5.93 -0.38 -2.35
C GLY A 96 7.08 -1.02 -3.16
N GLY A 97 7.02 -0.90 -4.49
CA GLY A 97 7.86 -1.67 -5.42
C GLY A 97 9.32 -1.29 -5.36
N CYS A 98 9.62 -0.02 -5.12
CA CYS A 98 10.99 0.46 -5.04
C CYS A 98 11.69 -0.09 -3.79
N SER A 99 11.03 -0.08 -2.64
CA SER A 99 11.57 -0.61 -1.38
C SER A 99 11.76 -2.12 -1.46
N LEU A 100 10.76 -2.84 -1.97
CA LEU A 100 10.85 -4.29 -2.14
C LEU A 100 11.99 -4.69 -3.09
N SER A 101 12.19 -3.96 -4.19
CA SER A 101 13.30 -4.21 -5.12
C SER A 101 14.66 -3.97 -4.46
N ARG A 102 14.80 -2.94 -3.62
CA ARG A 102 16.03 -2.66 -2.87
C ARG A 102 16.33 -3.76 -1.85
N GLU A 103 15.32 -4.17 -1.09
CA GLU A 103 15.46 -5.27 -0.12
C GLU A 103 15.86 -6.58 -0.82
N GLY A 104 15.19 -6.92 -1.92
CA GLY A 104 15.54 -8.08 -2.73
C GLY A 104 16.98 -8.03 -3.27
N ALA A 105 17.44 -6.89 -3.77
CA ALA A 105 18.81 -6.70 -4.24
C ALA A 105 19.82 -6.83 -3.10
N THR A 106 19.51 -6.29 -1.91
CA THR A 106 20.36 -6.41 -0.72
C THR A 106 20.52 -7.87 -0.32
N ILE A 107 19.44 -8.62 -0.25
CA ILE A 107 19.45 -10.05 0.09
C ILE A 107 20.24 -10.83 -0.97
N ALA A 108 20.02 -10.56 -2.26
CA ALA A 108 20.74 -11.21 -3.36
C ALA A 108 22.26 -10.99 -3.25
N THR A 109 22.70 -9.76 -2.93
CA THR A 109 24.12 -9.44 -2.72
C THR A 109 24.68 -10.19 -1.52
N GLN A 110 23.96 -10.20 -0.40
CA GLN A 110 24.39 -10.91 0.82
C GLN A 110 24.54 -12.42 0.58
N LEU A 111 23.63 -13.01 -0.21
CA LEU A 111 23.71 -14.41 -0.59
C LEU A 111 24.90 -14.69 -1.53
N ALA A 112 25.14 -13.82 -2.51
CA ALA A 112 26.29 -13.93 -3.41
C ALA A 112 27.62 -13.83 -2.66
N ASP A 113 27.70 -13.01 -1.61
CA ASP A 113 28.85 -12.86 -0.73
C ASP A 113 28.98 -14.01 0.31
N GLY A 114 28.08 -14.98 0.33
CA GLY A 114 28.06 -16.07 1.33
C GLY A 114 27.64 -15.63 2.75
N LYS A 115 27.08 -14.45 2.90
CA LYS A 115 26.65 -13.86 4.21
C LYS A 115 25.25 -14.34 4.62
N LEU A 116 25.08 -15.65 4.72
CA LEU A 116 23.79 -16.27 5.03
C LEU A 116 23.13 -15.78 6.33
N PRO A 117 23.86 -15.53 7.45
CA PRO A 117 23.26 -15.00 8.67
C PRO A 117 22.65 -13.60 8.44
N ALA A 118 23.34 -12.72 7.72
CA ALA A 118 22.86 -11.36 7.40
C ALA A 118 21.61 -11.40 6.50
N ALA A 119 21.60 -12.27 5.48
CA ALA A 119 20.44 -12.44 4.63
C ALA A 119 19.20 -12.94 5.40
N ARG A 120 19.38 -13.83 6.37
CA ARG A 120 18.30 -14.30 7.24
C ARG A 120 17.76 -13.21 8.17
N GLU A 121 18.62 -12.34 8.67
CA GLU A 121 18.20 -11.22 9.51
C GLU A 121 17.41 -10.17 8.71
N GLN A 122 17.80 -9.94 7.44
CA GLN A 122 17.11 -9.00 6.56
C GLN A 122 15.67 -9.42 6.22
N VAL A 123 15.36 -10.72 6.25
CA VAL A 123 14.01 -11.26 5.93
C VAL A 123 13.07 -11.26 7.15
N ARG A 124 13.59 -11.07 8.37
CA ARG A 124 12.77 -11.04 9.60
C ARG A 124 12.07 -9.70 9.80
#